data_58167c01b183db7de697be52bdd8be3d
#
_entry.id   58167c01b183db7de697be52bdd8be3d
#
_cell.length_a   1.000
_cell.length_b   1.000
_cell.length_c   1.000
_cell.angle_alpha   90.00
_cell.angle_beta   90.00
_cell.angle_gamma   90.00
#
_symmetry.space_group_name_H-M   'P 1'
#
loop_
_entity.id
_entity.type
_entity.pdbx_description
1 polymer ?
#
loop_
_entity_poly.entity_id
_entity_poly.type
_entity_poly.pdbx_seq_one_letter_code
_entity_poly.pdbx_strand_id
1 'polypeptide(L)'
;VRTVPAIAEGLEKLRSRVLIFCYQLSHIRSGKSHIQKSLSVWKPELERYTGLVQQIKEKSKERKALVAEKKELPIYHVKRHKALTVRIAELIEDLEELRSEKALLLQKFEYAEDAGAEEFRKDIATMEAGLKKLETQEQKYSTELDKALTEYAELKAQATEFDPVELYEARRAIRPVQEKESEKQLEDAMHEKPFLIMLLGAKQETSRLLGEDAEERQVRQLIAHKRQEQHRNSISKRKRSDPER
;
A
#
# COMPACT_ATOMS: atom_id res chain seq x y z
N VAL A 1 31.35 -27.73 -10.84
CA VAL A 1 31.99 -26.68 -11.66
C VAL A 1 30.93 -25.60 -11.92
N ARG A 2 31.18 -24.38 -11.47
CA ARG A 2 30.28 -23.24 -11.74
C ARG A 2 30.53 -22.79 -13.17
N THR A 3 29.47 -22.72 -13.97
CA THR A 3 29.50 -22.26 -15.36
C THR A 3 28.74 -20.93 -15.50
N VAL A 4 29.10 -20.14 -16.52
CA VAL A 4 28.39 -18.87 -16.80
C VAL A 4 26.86 -19.05 -16.90
N PRO A 5 26.34 -20.08 -17.61
CA PRO A 5 24.88 -20.28 -17.63
C PRO A 5 24.26 -20.58 -16.26
N ALA A 6 24.92 -21.36 -15.41
CA ALA A 6 24.40 -21.67 -14.08
C ALA A 6 24.39 -20.45 -13.15
N ILE A 7 25.39 -19.59 -13.21
CA ILE A 7 25.43 -18.32 -12.48
C ILE A 7 24.36 -17.37 -13.02
N ALA A 8 24.23 -17.24 -14.34
CA ALA A 8 23.22 -16.41 -14.97
C ALA A 8 21.79 -16.84 -14.57
N GLU A 9 21.51 -18.14 -14.59
CA GLU A 9 20.21 -18.69 -14.16
C GLU A 9 19.93 -18.41 -12.68
N GLY A 10 20.93 -18.59 -11.81
CA GLY A 10 20.81 -18.27 -10.38
C GLY A 10 20.51 -16.80 -10.13
N LEU A 11 21.22 -15.90 -10.81
CA LEU A 11 20.99 -14.46 -10.70
C LEU A 11 19.60 -14.05 -11.18
N GLU A 12 19.12 -14.60 -12.32
CA GLU A 12 17.78 -14.26 -12.82
C GLU A 12 16.65 -14.87 -11.97
N LYS A 13 16.85 -16.05 -11.37
CA LYS A 13 15.91 -16.60 -10.37
C LYS A 13 15.81 -15.72 -9.12
N LEU A 14 16.95 -15.25 -8.59
CA LEU A 14 16.95 -14.34 -7.45
C LEU A 14 16.33 -12.99 -7.80
N ARG A 15 16.62 -12.46 -9.00
CA ARG A 15 15.96 -11.25 -9.51
C ARG A 15 14.43 -11.41 -9.55
N SER A 16 13.94 -12.54 -10.03
CA SER A 16 12.50 -12.84 -10.05
C SER A 16 11.90 -12.90 -8.64
N ARG A 17 12.61 -13.48 -7.67
CA ARG A 17 12.19 -13.46 -6.25
C ARG A 17 12.11 -12.03 -5.69
N VAL A 18 13.11 -11.19 -5.96
CA VAL A 18 13.13 -9.77 -5.57
C VAL A 18 11.94 -9.04 -6.20
N LEU A 19 11.65 -9.27 -7.48
CA LEU A 19 10.48 -8.68 -8.16
C LEU A 19 9.16 -9.06 -7.47
N ILE A 20 8.98 -10.34 -7.13
CA ILE A 20 7.79 -10.81 -6.44
C ILE A 20 7.65 -10.13 -5.07
N PHE A 21 8.74 -10.03 -4.30
CA PHE A 21 8.69 -9.38 -2.98
C PHE A 21 8.45 -7.87 -3.08
N CYS A 22 9.04 -7.17 -4.04
CA CYS A 22 8.77 -5.76 -4.30
C CYS A 22 7.29 -5.53 -4.64
N TYR A 23 6.70 -6.39 -5.45
CA TYR A 23 5.28 -6.34 -5.79
C TYR A 23 4.39 -6.56 -4.54
N GLN A 24 4.64 -7.62 -3.78
CA GLN A 24 3.89 -7.93 -2.56
C GLN A 24 3.96 -6.80 -1.53
N LEU A 25 5.15 -6.24 -1.31
CA LEU A 25 5.33 -5.10 -0.41
C LEU A 25 4.60 -3.84 -0.89
N SER A 26 4.60 -3.56 -2.19
CA SER A 26 3.84 -2.45 -2.77
C SER A 26 2.34 -2.62 -2.54
N HIS A 27 1.81 -3.82 -2.78
CA HIS A 27 0.40 -4.15 -2.55
C HIS A 27 0.01 -3.99 -1.07
N ILE A 28 0.80 -4.55 -0.16
CA ILE A 28 0.58 -4.46 1.29
C ILE A 28 0.58 -2.98 1.75
N ARG A 29 1.55 -2.19 1.30
CA ARG A 29 1.65 -0.76 1.66
C ARG A 29 0.47 0.04 1.14
N SER A 30 -0.01 -0.26 -0.07
CA SER A 30 -1.24 0.34 -0.61
C SER A 30 -2.46 0.00 0.24
N GLY A 31 -2.64 -1.28 0.60
CA GLY A 31 -3.71 -1.73 1.49
C GLY A 31 -3.66 -1.08 2.88
N LYS A 32 -2.47 -1.00 3.49
CA LYS A 32 -2.26 -0.29 4.77
C LYS A 32 -2.68 1.18 4.67
N SER A 33 -2.23 1.88 3.62
CA SER A 33 -2.57 3.29 3.40
C SER A 33 -4.09 3.49 3.27
N HIS A 34 -4.77 2.59 2.57
CA HIS A 34 -6.23 2.63 2.44
C HIS A 34 -6.93 2.45 3.79
N ILE A 35 -6.57 1.43 4.56
CA ILE A 35 -7.15 1.18 5.89
C ILE A 35 -6.85 2.35 6.84
N GLN A 36 -5.64 2.89 6.84
CA GLN A 36 -5.27 4.03 7.69
C GLN A 36 -6.10 5.28 7.36
N LYS A 37 -6.34 5.56 6.07
CA LYS A 37 -7.22 6.65 5.64
C LYS A 37 -8.65 6.41 6.10
N SER A 38 -9.17 5.20 5.98
CA SER A 38 -10.51 4.85 6.47
C SER A 38 -10.59 5.05 7.98
N LEU A 39 -9.66 4.53 8.76
CA LEU A 39 -9.62 4.70 10.22
C LEU A 39 -9.54 6.18 10.64
N SER A 40 -8.82 7.02 9.89
CA SER A 40 -8.73 8.47 10.16
C SER A 40 -10.07 9.20 10.00
N VAL A 41 -11.00 8.65 9.23
CA VAL A 41 -12.37 9.15 9.07
C VAL A 41 -13.31 8.53 10.11
N TRP A 42 -13.24 7.21 10.27
CA TRP A 42 -14.20 6.47 11.09
C TRP A 42 -14.07 6.74 12.59
N LYS A 43 -12.85 6.90 13.12
CA LYS A 43 -12.62 7.14 14.56
C LYS A 43 -13.23 8.46 15.04
N PRO A 44 -12.99 9.62 14.38
CA PRO A 44 -13.64 10.88 14.76
C PRO A 44 -15.17 10.83 14.65
N GLU A 45 -15.70 10.12 13.64
CA GLU A 45 -17.14 10.01 13.47
C GLU A 45 -17.79 9.10 14.52
N LEU A 46 -17.11 8.09 15.03
CA LEU A 46 -17.56 7.35 16.21
C LEU A 46 -17.61 8.23 17.45
N GLU A 47 -16.59 9.08 17.67
CA GLU A 47 -16.59 10.05 18.77
C GLU A 47 -17.75 11.04 18.64
N ARG A 48 -17.98 11.56 17.44
CA ARG A 48 -19.11 12.43 17.14
C ARG A 48 -20.44 11.73 17.40
N TYR A 49 -20.61 10.50 16.92
CA TYR A 49 -21.81 9.70 17.16
C TYR A 49 -22.08 9.50 18.66
N THR A 50 -21.05 9.13 19.43
CA THR A 50 -21.19 8.93 20.88
C THR A 50 -21.52 10.22 21.60
N GLY A 51 -20.96 11.34 21.18
CA GLY A 51 -21.30 12.68 21.65
C GLY A 51 -22.76 13.04 21.41
N LEU A 52 -23.26 12.83 20.17
CA LEU A 52 -24.67 13.05 19.83
C LEU A 52 -25.62 12.21 20.68
N VAL A 53 -25.33 10.93 20.84
CA VAL A 53 -26.13 10.02 21.68
C VAL A 53 -26.16 10.50 23.13
N GLN A 54 -25.04 10.95 23.67
CA GLN A 54 -24.96 11.48 25.02
C GLN A 54 -25.76 12.77 25.17
N GLN A 55 -25.63 13.72 24.24
CA GLN A 55 -26.39 14.99 24.25
C GLN A 55 -27.91 14.74 24.15
N ILE A 56 -28.33 13.83 23.28
CA ILE A 56 -29.76 13.44 23.14
C ILE A 56 -30.26 12.86 24.47
N LYS A 57 -29.49 12.05 25.14
CA LYS A 57 -29.84 11.45 26.44
C LYS A 57 -29.96 12.50 27.53
N GLU A 58 -29.03 13.44 27.62
CA GLU A 58 -29.03 14.53 28.61
C GLU A 58 -30.19 15.48 28.40
N LYS A 59 -30.35 16.00 27.18
CA LYS A 59 -31.48 16.91 26.85
C LYS A 59 -32.83 16.22 26.99
N SER A 60 -32.94 14.93 26.68
CA SER A 60 -34.18 14.17 26.91
C SER A 60 -34.49 14.02 28.40
N LYS A 61 -33.47 13.85 29.27
CA LYS A 61 -33.61 13.82 30.71
C LYS A 61 -34.02 15.17 31.27
N GLU A 62 -33.37 16.26 30.82
CA GLU A 62 -33.75 17.65 31.19
C GLU A 62 -35.20 17.95 30.82
N ARG A 63 -35.60 17.65 29.58
CA ARG A 63 -36.96 17.83 29.12
C ARG A 63 -38.00 17.10 29.99
N LYS A 64 -37.71 15.82 30.33
CA LYS A 64 -38.61 15.05 31.19
C LYS A 64 -38.74 15.67 32.57
N ALA A 65 -37.65 16.16 33.16
CA ALA A 65 -37.66 16.83 34.46
C ALA A 65 -38.47 18.12 34.44
N LEU A 66 -38.28 18.97 33.39
CA LEU A 66 -39.04 20.23 33.26
C LEU A 66 -40.53 19.98 33.00
N VAL A 67 -40.88 18.93 32.26
CA VAL A 67 -42.28 18.53 32.05
C VAL A 67 -42.90 18.06 33.38
N ALA A 68 -42.20 17.32 34.21
CA ALA A 68 -42.67 16.92 35.55
C ALA A 68 -42.84 18.15 36.46
N GLU A 69 -41.82 19.04 36.53
CA GLU A 69 -41.92 20.30 37.29
C GLU A 69 -43.15 21.12 36.86
N LYS A 70 -43.39 21.26 35.55
CA LYS A 70 -44.53 22.00 35.02
C LYS A 70 -45.86 21.39 35.44
N LYS A 71 -45.98 20.06 35.57
CA LYS A 71 -47.20 19.37 36.01
C LYS A 71 -47.50 19.58 37.47
N GLU A 72 -46.45 19.65 38.32
CA GLU A 72 -46.60 19.85 39.75
C GLU A 72 -46.78 21.31 40.16
N LEU A 73 -46.45 22.25 39.27
CA LEU A 73 -46.48 23.68 39.53
C LEU A 73 -47.92 24.18 39.63
N PRO A 74 -48.30 24.91 40.71
CA PRO A 74 -49.63 25.51 40.83
C PRO A 74 -49.95 26.50 39.73
N ILE A 75 -51.22 26.54 39.27
CA ILE A 75 -51.69 27.31 38.12
C ILE A 75 -51.43 28.81 38.23
N TYR A 76 -51.40 29.35 39.45
CA TYR A 76 -51.14 30.78 39.69
C TYR A 76 -49.69 31.22 39.45
N HIS A 77 -48.75 30.33 39.26
CA HIS A 77 -47.37 30.65 38.88
C HIS A 77 -47.20 30.87 37.36
N VAL A 78 -48.02 31.77 36.78
CA VAL A 78 -48.13 32.00 35.33
C VAL A 78 -46.77 32.31 34.66
N LYS A 79 -45.90 33.12 35.28
CA LYS A 79 -44.57 33.47 34.75
C LYS A 79 -43.68 32.24 34.67
N ARG A 80 -43.67 31.38 35.69
CA ARG A 80 -42.87 30.15 35.70
C ARG A 80 -43.39 29.14 34.68
N HIS A 81 -44.74 28.99 34.56
CA HIS A 81 -45.35 28.15 33.53
C HIS A 81 -44.94 28.55 32.11
N LYS A 82 -44.93 29.87 31.80
CA LYS A 82 -44.49 30.39 30.51
C LYS A 82 -43.01 30.08 30.25
N ALA A 83 -42.13 30.36 31.23
CA ALA A 83 -40.70 30.08 31.12
C ALA A 83 -40.42 28.60 30.89
N LEU A 84 -41.05 27.67 31.65
CA LEU A 84 -40.95 26.23 31.44
C LEU A 84 -41.44 25.80 30.06
N THR A 85 -42.55 26.43 29.56
CA THR A 85 -43.08 26.11 28.24
C THR A 85 -42.10 26.47 27.14
N VAL A 86 -41.49 27.66 27.21
CA VAL A 86 -40.47 28.12 26.23
C VAL A 86 -39.27 27.19 26.29
N ARG A 87 -38.74 26.91 27.47
CA ARG A 87 -37.57 26.03 27.62
C ARG A 87 -37.82 24.60 27.13
N ILE A 88 -39.01 24.05 27.36
CA ILE A 88 -39.42 22.74 26.84
C ILE A 88 -39.48 22.74 25.33
N ALA A 89 -40.00 23.84 24.71
CA ALA A 89 -40.07 23.98 23.25
C ALA A 89 -38.64 24.02 22.65
N GLU A 90 -37.76 24.85 23.22
CA GLU A 90 -36.32 24.87 22.79
C GLU A 90 -35.67 23.50 22.85
N LEU A 91 -35.88 22.75 23.95
CA LEU A 91 -35.33 21.39 24.09
C LEU A 91 -35.92 20.39 23.09
N ILE A 92 -37.17 20.60 22.63
CA ILE A 92 -37.76 19.76 21.57
C ILE A 92 -37.06 20.04 20.24
N GLU A 93 -36.90 21.32 19.87
CA GLU A 93 -36.18 21.71 18.65
C GLU A 93 -34.72 21.18 18.65
N ASP A 94 -33.99 21.41 19.74
CA ASP A 94 -32.64 20.89 19.91
C ASP A 94 -32.56 19.35 19.75
N LEU A 95 -33.52 18.62 20.31
CA LEU A 95 -33.57 17.16 20.21
C LEU A 95 -33.90 16.69 18.79
N GLU A 96 -34.71 17.42 18.04
CA GLU A 96 -35.01 17.13 16.64
C GLU A 96 -33.76 17.34 15.76
N GLU A 97 -33.04 18.45 15.97
CA GLU A 97 -31.79 18.73 15.29
C GLU A 97 -30.74 17.62 15.55
N LEU A 98 -30.48 17.27 16.82
CA LEU A 98 -29.52 16.24 17.20
C LEU A 98 -29.88 14.85 16.65
N ARG A 99 -31.19 14.53 16.60
CA ARG A 99 -31.65 13.27 16.00
C ARG A 99 -31.48 13.26 14.50
N SER A 100 -31.74 14.38 13.83
CA SER A 100 -31.52 14.51 12.39
C SER A 100 -30.03 14.38 12.06
N GLU A 101 -29.16 15.03 12.85
CA GLU A 101 -27.71 14.91 12.68
C GLU A 101 -27.22 13.47 12.91
N LYS A 102 -27.75 12.78 13.93
CA LYS A 102 -27.47 11.36 14.15
C LYS A 102 -27.90 10.51 12.96
N ALA A 103 -29.09 10.74 12.42
CA ALA A 103 -29.61 9.99 11.27
C ALA A 103 -28.76 10.19 10.02
N LEU A 104 -28.36 11.43 9.72
CA LEU A 104 -27.46 11.74 8.60
C LEU A 104 -26.10 11.05 8.75
N LEU A 105 -25.57 10.96 9.97
CA LEU A 105 -24.32 10.30 10.24
C LEU A 105 -24.46 8.78 9.99
N LEU A 106 -25.52 8.15 10.47
CA LEU A 106 -25.78 6.72 10.19
C LEU A 106 -25.96 6.47 8.69
N GLN A 107 -26.69 7.32 7.98
CA GLN A 107 -26.85 7.22 6.53
C GLN A 107 -25.52 7.34 5.78
N LYS A 108 -24.64 8.25 6.21
CA LYS A 108 -23.29 8.42 5.61
C LYS A 108 -22.47 7.14 5.63
N PHE A 109 -22.64 6.30 6.64
CA PHE A 109 -21.94 5.02 6.81
C PHE A 109 -22.79 3.80 6.44
N GLU A 110 -23.96 4.03 5.81
CA GLU A 110 -24.87 2.98 5.37
C GLU A 110 -25.39 2.08 6.52
N TYR A 111 -25.44 2.62 7.74
CA TYR A 111 -26.02 1.91 8.89
C TYR A 111 -27.53 2.08 8.95
N ALA A 112 -28.19 1.07 9.55
CA ALA A 112 -29.61 1.18 9.88
C ALA A 112 -29.87 2.30 10.91
N GLU A 113 -31.08 2.86 10.93
CA GLU A 113 -31.45 3.99 11.81
C GLU A 113 -31.37 3.64 13.30
N ASP A 114 -31.53 2.35 13.65
CA ASP A 114 -31.42 1.81 15.00
C ASP A 114 -30.01 1.34 15.37
N ALA A 115 -29.05 1.42 14.42
CA ALA A 115 -27.68 1.05 14.68
C ALA A 115 -27.07 1.86 15.80
N GLY A 116 -26.25 1.21 16.60
CA GLY A 116 -25.61 1.79 17.76
C GLY A 116 -24.10 2.00 17.59
N ALA A 117 -23.45 2.51 18.62
CA ALA A 117 -22.00 2.69 18.63
C ALA A 117 -21.23 1.37 18.48
N GLU A 118 -21.87 0.24 18.76
CA GLU A 118 -21.24 -1.09 18.70
C GLU A 118 -20.91 -1.52 17.28
N GLU A 119 -21.76 -1.18 16.29
CA GLU A 119 -21.53 -1.44 14.88
C GLU A 119 -20.29 -0.67 14.41
N PHE A 120 -20.18 0.62 14.72
CA PHE A 120 -18.98 1.41 14.43
C PHE A 120 -17.72 0.81 15.06
N ARG A 121 -17.79 0.42 16.35
CA ARG A 121 -16.65 -0.20 17.05
C ARG A 121 -16.23 -1.50 16.42
N LYS A 122 -17.18 -2.33 16.00
CA LYS A 122 -16.93 -3.61 15.35
C LYS A 122 -16.20 -3.40 14.02
N ASP A 123 -16.65 -2.45 13.20
CA ASP A 123 -16.04 -2.18 11.91
C ASP A 123 -14.65 -1.57 12.07
N ILE A 124 -14.46 -0.64 13.01
CA ILE A 124 -13.14 -0.09 13.36
C ILE A 124 -12.21 -1.21 13.85
N ALA A 125 -12.67 -2.10 14.74
CA ALA A 125 -11.87 -3.22 15.23
C ALA A 125 -11.49 -4.19 14.10
N THR A 126 -12.38 -4.41 13.14
CA THR A 126 -12.11 -5.23 11.95
C THR A 126 -11.03 -4.59 11.08
N MET A 127 -11.11 -3.28 10.85
CA MET A 127 -10.08 -2.51 10.12
C MET A 127 -8.73 -2.54 10.85
N GLU A 128 -8.71 -2.36 12.16
CA GLU A 128 -7.48 -2.43 12.98
C GLU A 128 -6.86 -3.83 12.98
N ALA A 129 -7.66 -4.88 13.05
CA ALA A 129 -7.18 -6.25 12.92
C ALA A 129 -6.61 -6.51 11.52
N GLY A 130 -7.26 -6.00 10.47
CA GLY A 130 -6.75 -6.03 9.10
C GLY A 130 -5.41 -5.33 8.97
N LEU A 131 -5.28 -4.12 9.53
CA LEU A 131 -4.04 -3.34 9.53
C LEU A 131 -2.90 -4.13 10.20
N LYS A 132 -3.14 -4.69 11.38
CA LYS A 132 -2.15 -5.50 12.12
C LYS A 132 -1.72 -6.74 11.32
N LYS A 133 -2.65 -7.39 10.62
CA LYS A 133 -2.33 -8.52 9.73
C LYS A 133 -1.40 -8.09 8.58
N LEU A 134 -1.70 -6.96 7.94
CA LEU A 134 -0.86 -6.41 6.88
C LEU A 134 0.53 -6.01 7.39
N GLU A 135 0.65 -5.45 8.60
CA GLU A 135 1.94 -5.14 9.23
C GLU A 135 2.80 -6.39 9.45
N THR A 136 2.18 -7.47 9.91
CA THR A 136 2.87 -8.76 10.07
C THR A 136 3.35 -9.32 8.72
N GLN A 137 2.52 -9.19 7.68
CA GLN A 137 2.89 -9.62 6.33
C GLN A 137 4.00 -8.74 5.75
N GLU A 138 3.95 -7.42 5.94
CA GLU A 138 5.01 -6.51 5.51
C GLU A 138 6.35 -6.88 6.13
N GLN A 139 6.39 -7.13 7.44
CA GLN A 139 7.61 -7.54 8.13
C GLN A 139 8.18 -8.86 7.55
N LYS A 140 7.31 -9.84 7.30
CA LYS A 140 7.71 -11.11 6.69
C LYS A 140 8.33 -10.91 5.32
N TYR A 141 7.64 -10.20 4.42
CA TYR A 141 8.15 -9.99 3.05
C TYR A 141 9.38 -9.10 3.01
N SER A 142 9.50 -8.11 3.91
CA SER A 142 10.72 -7.31 4.05
C SER A 142 11.91 -8.20 4.41
N THR A 143 11.76 -9.08 5.40
CA THR A 143 12.82 -10.02 5.80
C THR A 143 13.21 -10.98 4.66
N GLU A 144 12.24 -11.47 3.90
CA GLU A 144 12.53 -12.36 2.75
C GLU A 144 13.19 -11.59 1.59
N LEU A 145 12.82 -10.31 1.39
CA LEU A 145 13.48 -9.43 0.42
C LEU A 145 14.96 -9.23 0.80
N ASP A 146 15.24 -8.90 2.07
CA ASP A 146 16.61 -8.69 2.56
C ASP A 146 17.47 -9.95 2.37
N LYS A 147 16.92 -11.14 2.64
CA LYS A 147 17.60 -12.41 2.36
C LYS A 147 17.90 -12.61 0.87
N ALA A 148 16.91 -12.36 0.02
CA ALA A 148 17.08 -12.50 -1.43
C ALA A 148 18.12 -11.50 -1.99
N LEU A 149 18.19 -10.29 -1.45
CA LEU A 149 19.21 -9.29 -1.81
C LEU A 149 20.62 -9.74 -1.36
N THR A 150 20.73 -10.32 -0.17
CA THR A 150 22.00 -10.88 0.33
C THR A 150 22.46 -12.04 -0.55
N GLU A 151 21.58 -13.02 -0.83
CA GLU A 151 21.87 -14.14 -1.73
C GLU A 151 22.28 -13.65 -3.13
N TYR A 152 21.61 -12.62 -3.65
CA TYR A 152 21.95 -12.02 -4.94
C TYR A 152 23.33 -11.37 -4.92
N ALA A 153 23.66 -10.60 -3.87
CA ALA A 153 24.96 -9.96 -3.73
C ALA A 153 26.10 -11.00 -3.62
N GLU A 154 25.90 -12.07 -2.87
CA GLU A 154 26.85 -13.18 -2.75
C GLU A 154 27.08 -13.88 -4.09
N LEU A 155 26.01 -14.18 -4.82
CA LEU A 155 26.13 -14.83 -6.13
C LEU A 155 26.78 -13.88 -7.16
N LYS A 156 26.47 -12.59 -7.08
CA LYS A 156 27.08 -11.55 -7.92
C LYS A 156 28.58 -11.39 -7.64
N ALA A 157 29.00 -11.48 -6.39
CA ALA A 157 30.42 -11.49 -6.02
C ALA A 157 31.17 -12.67 -6.64
N GLN A 158 30.54 -13.85 -6.65
CA GLN A 158 31.11 -15.04 -7.32
C GLN A 158 31.14 -14.89 -8.85
N ALA A 159 30.26 -14.12 -9.41
CA ALA A 159 30.18 -13.86 -10.84
C ALA A 159 31.31 -12.96 -11.36
N THR A 160 32.07 -12.29 -10.49
CA THR A 160 33.20 -11.42 -10.87
C THR A 160 34.38 -12.21 -11.49
N GLU A 161 34.39 -13.53 -11.34
CA GLU A 161 35.39 -14.43 -11.95
C GLU A 161 35.16 -14.62 -13.46
N PHE A 162 33.99 -14.25 -13.99
CA PHE A 162 33.60 -14.46 -15.40
C PHE A 162 33.69 -13.18 -16.23
N ASP A 163 33.78 -13.33 -17.57
CA ASP A 163 33.69 -12.16 -18.47
C ASP A 163 32.32 -11.47 -18.30
N PRO A 164 32.29 -10.15 -17.94
CA PRO A 164 31.05 -9.43 -17.70
C PRO A 164 30.13 -9.39 -18.92
N VAL A 165 30.69 -9.42 -20.14
CA VAL A 165 29.90 -9.39 -21.37
C VAL A 165 29.21 -10.73 -21.61
N GLU A 166 29.95 -11.84 -21.43
CA GLU A 166 29.40 -13.19 -21.57
C GLU A 166 28.30 -13.46 -20.54
N LEU A 167 28.51 -13.05 -19.27
CA LEU A 167 27.53 -13.18 -18.23
C LEU A 167 26.27 -12.34 -18.52
N TYR A 168 26.44 -11.10 -19.00
CA TYR A 168 25.32 -10.22 -19.35
C TYR A 168 24.48 -10.80 -20.50
N GLU A 169 25.12 -11.32 -21.54
CA GLU A 169 24.44 -11.97 -22.66
C GLU A 169 23.66 -13.22 -22.22
N ALA A 170 24.27 -14.06 -21.38
CA ALA A 170 23.60 -15.23 -20.80
C ALA A 170 22.38 -14.84 -19.96
N ARG A 171 22.49 -13.84 -19.10
CA ARG A 171 21.36 -13.32 -18.30
C ARG A 171 20.26 -12.76 -19.19
N ARG A 172 20.63 -12.00 -20.21
CA ARG A 172 19.67 -11.41 -21.17
C ARG A 172 18.88 -12.47 -21.94
N ALA A 173 19.47 -13.62 -22.22
CA ALA A 173 18.78 -14.73 -22.88
C ALA A 173 17.74 -15.42 -21.96
N ILE A 174 18.02 -15.50 -20.66
CA ILE A 174 17.16 -16.18 -19.66
C ILE A 174 16.04 -15.25 -19.15
N ARG A 175 16.32 -13.96 -18.97
CA ARG A 175 15.44 -12.96 -18.34
C ARG A 175 14.02 -12.94 -18.87
N PRO A 176 13.73 -12.95 -20.18
CA PRO A 176 12.35 -12.88 -20.68
C PRO A 176 11.47 -14.05 -20.23
N VAL A 177 12.05 -15.25 -20.09
CA VAL A 177 11.34 -16.43 -19.63
C VAL A 177 11.02 -16.32 -18.15
N GLN A 178 12.02 -15.95 -17.32
CA GLN A 178 11.86 -15.79 -15.88
C GLN A 178 10.90 -14.65 -15.52
N GLU A 179 10.93 -13.54 -16.26
CA GLU A 179 9.98 -12.44 -16.09
C GLU A 179 8.54 -12.88 -16.39
N LYS A 180 8.33 -13.57 -17.50
CA LYS A 180 7.00 -14.07 -17.87
C LYS A 180 6.45 -15.07 -16.86
N GLU A 181 7.30 -15.94 -16.30
CA GLU A 181 6.89 -16.87 -15.25
C GLU A 181 6.53 -16.15 -13.94
N SER A 182 7.32 -15.17 -13.52
CA SER A 182 7.03 -14.38 -12.31
C SER A 182 5.81 -13.48 -12.48
N GLU A 183 5.61 -12.86 -13.65
CA GLU A 183 4.40 -12.10 -13.97
C GLU A 183 3.15 -12.97 -13.89
N LYS A 184 3.19 -14.17 -14.48
CA LYS A 184 2.09 -15.13 -14.42
C LYS A 184 1.76 -15.54 -12.98
N GLN A 185 2.79 -15.83 -12.16
CA GLN A 185 2.57 -16.15 -10.75
C GLN A 185 1.92 -14.99 -9.97
N LEU A 186 2.28 -13.76 -10.27
CA LEU A 186 1.69 -12.58 -9.65
C LEU A 186 0.26 -12.33 -10.16
N GLU A 187 -0.01 -12.53 -11.44
CA GLU A 187 -1.33 -12.40 -12.05
C GLU A 187 -2.31 -13.45 -11.51
N ASP A 188 -1.88 -14.71 -11.40
CA ASP A 188 -2.67 -15.80 -10.83
C ASP A 188 -3.02 -15.56 -9.34
N ALA A 189 -2.17 -14.83 -8.62
CA ALA A 189 -2.38 -14.49 -7.22
C ALA A 189 -3.29 -13.27 -7.00
N MET A 190 -3.51 -12.43 -8.02
CA MET A 190 -4.15 -11.12 -7.90
C MET A 190 -5.11 -10.84 -9.07
N HIS A 191 -6.40 -10.89 -8.80
CA HIS A 191 -7.46 -10.63 -9.80
C HIS A 191 -7.81 -9.14 -10.00
N GLU A 192 -6.94 -8.17 -9.66
CA GLU A 192 -7.30 -6.75 -9.62
C GLU A 192 -6.71 -5.88 -10.75
N LYS A 193 -7.49 -4.89 -11.20
CA LYS A 193 -7.13 -3.91 -12.26
C LYS A 193 -5.85 -3.07 -12.04
N PRO A 194 -5.35 -2.80 -10.82
CA PRO A 194 -4.10 -2.06 -10.63
C PRO A 194 -2.84 -2.90 -10.85
N PHE A 195 -2.95 -4.17 -11.22
CA PHE A 195 -1.84 -5.11 -11.40
C PHE A 195 -0.68 -4.54 -12.24
N LEU A 196 -0.97 -4.01 -13.43
CA LEU A 196 0.08 -3.51 -14.34
C LEU A 196 0.87 -2.32 -13.78
N ILE A 197 0.20 -1.39 -13.11
CA ILE A 197 0.87 -0.22 -12.51
C ILE A 197 1.78 -0.66 -11.37
N MET A 198 1.30 -1.55 -10.52
CA MET A 198 2.08 -2.11 -9.41
C MET A 198 3.24 -2.94 -9.91
N LEU A 199 3.04 -3.73 -10.97
CA LEU A 199 4.10 -4.53 -11.58
C LEU A 199 5.20 -3.65 -12.18
N LEU A 200 4.85 -2.57 -12.88
CA LEU A 200 5.83 -1.61 -13.39
C LEU A 200 6.63 -0.96 -12.25
N GLY A 201 5.97 -0.54 -11.18
CA GLY A 201 6.63 -0.01 -9.99
C GLY A 201 7.56 -1.02 -9.33
N ALA A 202 7.14 -2.27 -9.22
CA ALA A 202 7.95 -3.35 -8.68
C ALA A 202 9.18 -3.66 -9.56
N LYS A 203 9.03 -3.62 -10.89
CA LYS A 203 10.16 -3.77 -11.83
C LYS A 203 11.19 -2.66 -11.68
N GLN A 204 10.73 -1.41 -11.57
CA GLN A 204 11.61 -0.26 -11.35
C GLN A 204 12.36 -0.36 -10.03
N GLU A 205 11.67 -0.72 -8.96
CA GLU A 205 12.27 -0.91 -7.65
C GLU A 205 13.27 -2.08 -7.63
N THR A 206 12.96 -3.18 -8.31
CA THR A 206 13.87 -4.32 -8.50
C THR A 206 15.16 -3.88 -9.20
N SER A 207 15.05 -3.18 -10.33
CA SER A 207 16.21 -2.66 -11.06
C SER A 207 17.06 -1.72 -10.21
N ARG A 208 16.42 -0.87 -9.41
CA ARG A 208 17.08 0.03 -8.47
C ARG A 208 17.84 -0.72 -7.38
N LEU A 209 17.20 -1.67 -6.71
CA LEU A 209 17.79 -2.46 -5.63
C LEU A 209 18.97 -3.33 -6.08
N LEU A 210 18.89 -3.86 -7.29
CA LEU A 210 19.93 -4.72 -7.86
C LEU A 210 21.02 -3.93 -8.62
N GLY A 211 20.87 -2.63 -8.79
CA GLY A 211 21.81 -1.75 -9.48
C GLY A 211 21.96 -2.05 -10.97
N GLU A 212 20.89 -2.55 -11.63
CA GLU A 212 20.93 -3.01 -13.02
C GLU A 212 21.28 -1.91 -14.00
N ASP A 213 20.82 -0.67 -13.82
CA ASP A 213 21.10 0.46 -14.71
C ASP A 213 22.59 0.83 -14.74
N ALA A 214 23.30 0.65 -13.61
CA ALA A 214 24.73 0.90 -13.54
C ALA A 214 25.51 -0.22 -14.23
N GLU A 215 25.11 -1.47 -14.00
CA GLU A 215 25.69 -2.66 -14.62
C GLU A 215 25.53 -2.62 -16.15
N GLU A 216 24.34 -2.30 -16.65
CA GLU A 216 24.07 -2.19 -18.08
C GLU A 216 24.93 -1.12 -18.74
N ARG A 217 25.10 0.04 -18.10
CA ARG A 217 25.96 1.12 -18.60
C ARG A 217 27.41 0.66 -18.69
N GLN A 218 27.95 -0.02 -17.68
CA GLN A 218 29.31 -0.54 -17.69
C GLN A 218 29.54 -1.56 -18.82
N VAL A 219 28.61 -2.52 -18.96
CA VAL A 219 28.72 -3.54 -20.01
C VAL A 219 28.62 -2.92 -21.40
N ARG A 220 27.74 -1.96 -21.63
CA ARG A 220 27.64 -1.23 -22.91
C ARG A 220 28.96 -0.50 -23.25
N GLN A 221 29.61 0.11 -22.26
CA GLN A 221 30.93 0.72 -22.44
C GLN A 221 31.99 -0.28 -22.84
N LEU A 222 32.03 -1.46 -22.16
CA LEU A 222 32.96 -2.54 -22.49
C LEU A 222 32.75 -3.09 -23.91
N ILE A 223 31.50 -3.27 -24.33
CA ILE A 223 31.16 -3.71 -25.70
C ILE A 223 31.61 -2.66 -26.71
N ALA A 224 31.36 -1.39 -26.46
CA ALA A 224 31.80 -0.31 -27.35
C ALA A 224 33.33 -0.26 -27.49
N HIS A 225 34.06 -0.42 -26.37
CA HIS A 225 35.52 -0.47 -26.37
C HIS A 225 36.04 -1.68 -27.13
N LYS A 226 35.53 -2.88 -26.90
CA LYS A 226 35.89 -4.09 -27.66
C LYS A 226 35.67 -3.93 -29.17
N ARG A 227 34.58 -3.29 -29.60
CA ARG A 227 34.29 -2.98 -31.01
C ARG A 227 35.32 -2.01 -31.62
N GLN A 228 35.68 -0.95 -30.88
CA GLN A 228 36.70 -0.01 -31.33
C GLN A 228 38.06 -0.65 -31.49
N GLU A 229 38.49 -1.53 -30.58
CA GLU A 229 39.73 -2.28 -30.67
C GLU A 229 39.73 -3.23 -31.88
N GLN A 230 38.66 -3.96 -32.11
CA GLN A 230 38.50 -4.81 -33.27
C GLN A 230 38.60 -4.02 -34.57
N HIS A 231 38.00 -2.83 -34.62
CA HIS A 231 38.08 -1.95 -35.79
C HIS A 231 39.51 -1.43 -36.02
N ARG A 232 40.20 -1.01 -34.97
CA ARG A 232 41.62 -0.59 -35.04
C ARG A 232 42.52 -1.73 -35.53
N ASN A 233 42.32 -2.93 -35.00
CA ASN A 233 43.11 -4.11 -35.39
C ASN A 233 42.82 -4.53 -36.84
N SER A 234 41.60 -4.39 -37.33
CA SER A 234 41.24 -4.69 -38.72
C SER A 234 41.87 -3.69 -39.71
N ILE A 235 41.90 -2.40 -39.34
CA ILE A 235 42.59 -1.36 -40.13
C ILE A 235 44.11 -1.60 -40.14
N SER A 236 44.70 -1.94 -39.01
CA SER A 236 46.12 -2.23 -38.88
C SER A 236 46.52 -3.46 -39.68
N LYS A 237 45.70 -4.51 -39.74
CA LYS A 237 45.93 -5.70 -40.59
C LYS A 237 45.83 -5.36 -42.08
N ARG A 238 44.86 -4.52 -42.51
CA ARG A 238 44.73 -4.08 -43.90
C ARG A 238 45.94 -3.26 -44.36
N LYS A 239 46.49 -2.37 -43.53
CA LYS A 239 47.69 -1.59 -43.84
C LYS A 239 48.97 -2.45 -43.94
N ARG A 240 49.02 -3.62 -43.31
CA ARG A 240 50.18 -4.57 -43.40
C ARG A 240 50.07 -5.55 -44.60
N SER A 241 48.87 -5.68 -45.20
CA SER A 241 48.63 -6.59 -46.32
C SER A 241 48.65 -5.90 -47.68
N ASP A 242 48.92 -4.59 -47.71
CA ASP A 242 49.18 -3.85 -48.98
C ASP A 242 50.71 -3.74 -49.15
N PRO A 243 51.35 -4.65 -49.88
CA PRO A 243 52.74 -4.51 -50.27
C PRO A 243 52.77 -3.48 -51.43
N GLU A 244 53.59 -2.49 -51.29
CA GLU A 244 53.96 -1.41 -52.18
C GLU A 244 53.56 -1.62 -53.65
N ARG A 245 52.83 -0.69 -54.16
CA ARG A 245 52.91 -0.30 -55.56
C ARG A 245 53.70 1.00 -55.67
#